data_959e4b30e474ee27287dab73fb9663fa
#
_entry.id   959e4b30e474ee27287dab73fb9663fa
#
_cell.length_a   1.000
_cell.length_b   1.000
_cell.length_c   1.000
_cell.angle_alpha   90.00
_cell.angle_beta   90.00
_cell.angle_gamma   90.00
#
_symmetry.space_group_name_H-M   'P 1'
#
loop_
_entity.id
_entity.type
_entity.pdbx_description
1 polymer ?
#
loop_
_entity_poly.entity_id
_entity_poly.type
_entity_poly.pdbx_seq_one_letter_code
_entity_poly.pdbx_strand_id
1 'polypeptide(L)'
;MKTGALRRGYIHLAHLDKLRPVLIVSPDVRNELASDVIVVPCSTRRSIAPTHVHLRRGEGGLSAASVLKCEQITTLYKGDVRRQALGHALPARRIHEVERAILRAIGVPVPLE
;
A
#
# COMPACT_ATOMS: atom_id res chain seq x y z
N MET A 1 -22.71 -5.97 0.01
CA MET A 1 -21.31 -5.57 -0.16
C MET A 1 -20.59 -6.62 -1.01
N LYS A 2 -19.83 -6.19 -1.98
CA LYS A 2 -19.10 -7.13 -2.84
C LYS A 2 -17.92 -7.73 -2.09
N THR A 3 -17.87 -9.05 -2.00
CA THR A 3 -16.73 -9.76 -1.44
C THR A 3 -15.53 -9.56 -2.34
N GLY A 4 -14.38 -9.23 -1.76
CA GLY A 4 -13.15 -9.09 -2.52
C GLY A 4 -12.96 -7.75 -3.23
N ALA A 5 -13.66 -6.72 -2.81
CA ALA A 5 -13.43 -5.38 -3.30
C ALA A 5 -12.03 -4.90 -2.90
N LEU A 6 -11.33 -4.26 -3.84
CA LEU A 6 -10.01 -3.67 -3.57
C LEU A 6 -10.22 -2.24 -3.09
N ARG A 7 -10.04 -2.02 -1.80
CA ARG A 7 -10.33 -0.75 -1.15
C ARG A 7 -9.06 -0.06 -0.67
N ARG A 8 -9.05 1.25 -0.78
CA ARG A 8 -7.96 2.07 -0.30
C ARG A 8 -7.70 1.81 1.19
N GLY A 9 -6.45 1.66 1.54
CA GLY A 9 -6.02 1.45 2.92
C GLY A 9 -5.85 0.00 3.33
N TYR A 10 -6.27 -0.95 2.50
CA TYR A 10 -6.11 -2.37 2.78
C TYR A 10 -4.86 -2.92 2.11
N ILE A 11 -4.26 -3.93 2.74
CA ILE A 11 -3.10 -4.64 2.21
C ILE A 11 -3.55 -5.98 1.65
N HIS A 12 -3.15 -6.26 0.42
CA HIS A 12 -3.45 -7.51 -0.29
C HIS A 12 -2.16 -8.13 -0.78
N LEU A 13 -2.16 -9.44 -0.97
CA LEU A 13 -1.06 -10.09 -1.70
C LEU A 13 -1.25 -9.85 -3.19
N ALA A 14 -0.16 -9.61 -3.89
CA ALA A 14 -0.17 -9.37 -5.32
C ALA A 14 1.03 -10.01 -5.99
N HIS A 15 0.85 -10.38 -7.26
CA HIS A 15 1.92 -10.90 -8.09
C HIS A 15 2.73 -9.76 -8.69
N LEU A 16 3.97 -9.61 -8.22
CA LEU A 16 4.97 -8.70 -8.78
C LEU A 16 6.04 -9.57 -9.42
N ASP A 17 7.30 -9.42 -9.00
CA ASP A 17 8.35 -10.38 -9.32
C ASP A 17 8.09 -11.72 -8.63
N LYS A 18 7.44 -11.66 -7.49
CA LYS A 18 6.91 -12.77 -6.71
C LYS A 18 5.70 -12.29 -5.95
N LEU A 19 5.06 -13.17 -5.20
CA LEU A 19 3.89 -12.80 -4.40
C LEU A 19 4.36 -11.92 -3.23
N ARG A 20 3.85 -10.69 -3.16
CA ARG A 20 4.23 -9.71 -2.14
C ARG A 20 3.01 -8.96 -1.62
N PRO A 21 3.03 -8.50 -0.35
CA PRO A 21 1.99 -7.60 0.12
C PRO A 21 2.10 -6.23 -0.56
N VAL A 22 0.94 -5.66 -0.88
CA VAL A 22 0.86 -4.30 -1.43
C VAL A 22 -0.28 -3.55 -0.72
N LEU A 23 -0.06 -2.26 -0.48
CA LEU A 23 -1.09 -1.38 0.06
C LEU A 23 -1.84 -0.71 -1.08
N ILE A 24 -3.16 -0.82 -1.10
CA ILE A 24 -4.00 -0.12 -2.08
C ILE A 24 -4.07 1.35 -1.67
N VAL A 25 -3.62 2.24 -2.55
CA VAL A 25 -3.62 3.69 -2.26
C VAL A 25 -4.57 4.48 -3.17
N SER A 26 -5.01 3.90 -4.27
CA SER A 26 -5.94 4.57 -5.17
C SER A 26 -7.34 4.68 -4.55
N PRO A 27 -8.10 5.73 -4.93
CA PRO A 27 -9.45 5.94 -4.38
C PRO A 27 -10.42 4.81 -4.73
N ASP A 28 -11.35 4.52 -3.83
CA ASP A 28 -12.32 3.43 -3.99
C ASP A 28 -13.14 3.55 -5.26
N VAL A 29 -13.57 4.75 -5.62
CA VAL A 29 -14.35 4.98 -6.86
C VAL A 29 -13.52 4.56 -8.08
N ARG A 30 -12.27 4.98 -8.14
CA ARG A 30 -11.38 4.59 -9.23
C ARG A 30 -11.14 3.08 -9.24
N ASN A 31 -10.94 2.49 -8.06
CA ASN A 31 -10.68 1.05 -7.95
C ASN A 31 -11.86 0.22 -8.47
N GLU A 32 -13.06 0.72 -8.31
CA GLU A 32 -14.25 0.03 -8.79
C GLU A 32 -14.40 0.14 -10.32
N LEU A 33 -14.09 1.30 -10.88
CA LEU A 33 -14.33 1.58 -12.30
C LEU A 33 -13.19 1.16 -13.21
N ALA A 34 -11.94 1.25 -12.75
CA ALA A 34 -10.78 0.93 -13.58
C ALA A 34 -10.44 -0.57 -13.53
N SER A 35 -9.69 -1.03 -14.51
CA SER A 35 -9.18 -2.42 -14.55
C SER A 35 -7.92 -2.60 -13.70
N ASP A 36 -7.38 -1.53 -13.15
CA ASP A 36 -6.16 -1.54 -12.36
C ASP A 36 -6.33 -0.77 -11.05
N VAL A 37 -5.35 -0.92 -10.17
CA VAL A 37 -5.27 -0.19 -8.89
C VAL A 37 -3.86 0.35 -8.72
N ILE A 38 -3.74 1.45 -7.96
CA ILE A 38 -2.42 2.01 -7.62
C ILE A 38 -2.05 1.49 -6.24
N VAL A 39 -0.84 0.96 -6.13
CA VAL A 39 -0.38 0.29 -4.93
C VAL A 39 1.02 0.74 -4.52
N VAL A 40 1.34 0.53 -3.23
CA VAL A 40 2.68 0.69 -2.68
C VAL A 40 3.12 -0.68 -2.17
N PRO A 41 4.25 -1.22 -2.66
CA PRO A 41 4.71 -2.53 -2.20
C PRO A 41 5.26 -2.49 -0.78
N CYS A 42 5.05 -3.58 -0.06
CA CYS A 42 5.64 -3.83 1.25
C CYS A 42 6.84 -4.76 1.12
N SER A 43 7.88 -4.52 1.90
CA SER A 43 9.06 -5.37 1.95
C SER A 43 9.43 -5.65 3.39
N THR A 44 9.87 -6.87 3.67
CA THR A 44 10.44 -7.21 4.99
C THR A 44 11.90 -6.76 5.08
N ARG A 45 12.53 -6.42 3.97
CA ARG A 45 13.88 -5.87 3.96
C ARG A 45 13.81 -4.42 4.42
N ARG A 46 14.26 -4.18 5.64
CA ARG A 46 14.13 -2.88 6.29
C ARG A 46 15.22 -1.92 5.84
N SER A 47 14.80 -0.68 5.58
CA SER A 47 15.70 0.41 5.26
C SER A 47 15.04 1.70 5.69
N ILE A 48 15.84 2.76 5.89
CA ILE A 48 15.34 4.05 6.34
C ILE A 48 15.50 5.06 5.21
N ALA A 49 14.40 5.70 4.85
CA ALA A 49 14.39 6.77 3.86
C ALA A 49 13.16 7.65 4.09
N PRO A 50 13.19 8.93 3.64
CA PRO A 50 12.01 9.80 3.78
C PRO A 50 10.77 9.29 3.04
N THR A 51 10.96 8.38 2.08
CA THR A 51 9.88 7.78 1.28
C THR A 51 9.42 6.43 1.83
N HIS A 52 9.94 6.00 2.98
CA HIS A 52 9.59 4.74 3.59
C HIS A 52 8.69 4.94 4.81
N VAL A 53 7.69 4.08 4.96
CA VAL A 53 6.81 4.05 6.13
C VAL A 53 6.95 2.68 6.79
N HIS A 54 7.35 2.66 8.05
CA HIS A 54 7.58 1.42 8.79
C HIS A 54 6.29 0.96 9.45
N LEU A 55 5.91 -0.29 9.20
CA LEU A 55 4.75 -0.93 9.79
C LEU A 55 5.19 -2.04 10.74
N ARG A 56 4.45 -2.20 11.83
CA ARG A 56 4.69 -3.28 12.78
C ARG A 56 4.00 -4.55 12.32
N ARG A 57 4.49 -5.68 12.79
CA ARG A 57 3.79 -6.94 12.64
C ARG A 57 2.34 -6.79 13.10
N GLY A 58 1.40 -7.26 12.30
CA GLY A 58 -0.03 -7.22 12.58
C GLY A 58 -0.75 -6.04 11.95
N GLU A 59 -0.07 -4.93 11.71
CA GLU A 59 -0.72 -3.79 11.02
C GLU A 59 -1.15 -4.23 9.63
N GLY A 60 -2.41 -3.95 9.29
CA GLY A 60 -2.98 -4.36 8.01
C GLY A 60 -3.04 -5.85 7.77
N GLY A 61 -2.78 -6.68 8.80
CA GLY A 61 -2.72 -8.13 8.69
C GLY A 61 -1.34 -8.67 8.31
N LEU A 62 -0.31 -7.84 8.34
CA LEU A 62 1.06 -8.27 8.01
C LEU A 62 1.57 -9.30 9.01
N SER A 63 2.23 -10.36 8.52
CA SER A 63 2.79 -11.41 9.37
C SER A 63 4.14 -11.05 9.96
N ALA A 64 4.78 -10.00 9.46
CA ALA A 64 6.08 -9.54 9.92
C ALA A 64 6.18 -8.02 9.81
N ALA A 65 7.06 -7.42 10.62
CA ALA A 65 7.39 -6.00 10.48
C ALA A 65 7.87 -5.73 9.05
N SER A 66 7.37 -4.67 8.45
CA SER A 66 7.58 -4.39 7.02
C SER A 66 7.76 -2.91 6.78
N VAL A 67 8.22 -2.59 5.59
CA VAL A 67 8.41 -1.22 5.12
C VAL A 67 7.59 -1.00 3.86
N LEU A 68 6.77 0.04 3.86
CA LEU A 68 6.11 0.52 2.65
C LEU A 68 7.10 1.39 1.90
N LYS A 69 7.47 0.97 0.68
CA LYS A 69 8.44 1.71 -0.15
C LYS A 69 7.66 2.60 -1.11
N CYS A 70 7.34 3.81 -0.65
CA CYS A 70 6.45 4.70 -1.39
C CYS A 70 7.06 5.23 -2.68
N GLU A 71 8.39 5.21 -2.83
CA GLU A 71 9.03 5.53 -4.10
C GLU A 71 8.79 4.45 -5.17
N GLN A 72 8.34 3.27 -4.77
CA GLN A 72 8.02 2.17 -5.69
C GLN A 72 6.52 2.08 -6.00
N ILE A 73 5.79 3.15 -5.74
CA ILE A 73 4.38 3.24 -6.11
C ILE A 73 4.19 2.84 -7.57
N THR A 74 3.21 1.99 -7.83
CA THR A 74 2.99 1.47 -9.18
C THR A 74 1.53 1.09 -9.38
N THR A 75 1.17 0.84 -10.63
CA THR A 75 -0.16 0.42 -11.02
C THR A 75 -0.13 -1.07 -11.33
N LEU A 76 -1.09 -1.81 -10.80
CA LEU A 76 -1.24 -3.23 -11.05
C LEU A 76 -2.61 -3.54 -11.63
N TYR A 77 -2.64 -4.48 -12.58
CA TYR A 77 -3.90 -5.05 -13.05
C TYR A 77 -4.61 -5.75 -11.87
N LYS A 78 -5.93 -5.54 -11.76
CA LYS A 78 -6.70 -6.12 -10.64
C LYS A 78 -6.58 -7.63 -10.56
N GLY A 79 -6.44 -8.31 -11.70
CA GLY A 79 -6.29 -9.75 -11.75
C GLY A 79 -5.01 -10.26 -11.09
N ASP A 80 -4.02 -9.40 -10.91
CA ASP A 80 -2.76 -9.77 -10.26
C ASP A 80 -2.80 -9.53 -8.75
N VAL A 81 -3.89 -9.00 -8.23
CA VAL A 81 -4.07 -8.70 -6.82
C VAL A 81 -5.08 -9.67 -6.22
N ARG A 82 -4.70 -10.34 -5.12
CA ARG A 82 -5.61 -11.23 -4.43
C ARG A 82 -6.76 -10.46 -3.83
N ARG A 83 -7.98 -10.98 -4.02
CA ARG A 83 -9.20 -10.29 -3.64
C ARG A 83 -9.38 -10.12 -2.14
N GLN A 84 -8.87 -11.06 -1.36
CA GLN A 84 -9.01 -10.99 0.08
C GLN A 84 -7.88 -10.17 0.71
N ALA A 85 -8.25 -9.16 1.50
CA ALA A 85 -7.28 -8.39 2.26
C ALA A 85 -6.64 -9.26 3.34
N LEU A 86 -5.41 -8.90 3.73
CA LEU A 86 -4.70 -9.62 4.80
C LEU A 86 -5.32 -9.36 6.17
N GLY A 87 -5.93 -8.20 6.36
CA GLY A 87 -6.51 -7.83 7.65
C GLY A 87 -7.31 -6.54 7.56
N HIS A 88 -7.35 -5.81 8.65
CA HIS A 88 -8.06 -4.53 8.70
C HIS A 88 -7.31 -3.44 7.93
N ALA A 89 -8.03 -2.40 7.53
CA ALA A 89 -7.43 -1.23 6.90
C ALA A 89 -6.43 -0.58 7.85
N LEU A 90 -5.40 0.03 7.29
CA LEU A 90 -4.49 0.87 8.06
C LEU A 90 -5.25 2.07 8.62
N PRO A 91 -4.93 2.52 9.84
CA PRO A 91 -5.58 3.69 10.40
C PRO A 91 -5.22 4.97 9.63
N ALA A 92 -6.07 6.00 9.80
CA ALA A 92 -5.91 7.27 9.09
C ALA A 92 -4.51 7.88 9.27
N ARG A 93 -3.91 7.77 10.44
CA ARG A 93 -2.57 8.32 10.68
C ARG A 93 -1.50 7.65 9.81
N ARG A 94 -1.64 6.34 9.58
CA ARG A 94 -0.72 5.59 8.70
C ARG A 94 -0.91 5.99 7.25
N ILE A 95 -2.16 6.13 6.82
CA ILE A 95 -2.46 6.56 5.46
C ILE A 95 -1.90 7.98 5.23
N HIS A 96 -2.01 8.86 6.22
CA HIS A 96 -1.43 10.20 6.14
C HIS A 96 0.09 10.14 5.97
N GLU A 97 0.78 9.28 6.72
CA GLU A 97 2.23 9.08 6.57
C GLU A 97 2.57 8.61 5.15
N VAL A 98 1.78 7.68 4.61
CA VAL A 98 1.99 7.16 3.26
C VAL A 98 1.80 8.26 2.22
N GLU A 99 0.75 9.07 2.34
CA GLU A 99 0.52 10.19 1.42
C GLU A 99 1.71 11.14 1.40
N ARG A 100 2.21 11.50 2.57
CA ARG A 100 3.36 12.40 2.69
C ARG A 100 4.62 11.78 2.07
N ALA A 101 4.84 10.49 2.29
CA ALA A 101 5.97 9.77 1.71
C ALA A 101 5.87 9.69 0.19
N ILE A 102 4.68 9.49 -0.35
CA ILE A 102 4.46 9.50 -1.81
C ILE A 102 4.77 10.89 -2.38
N LEU A 103 4.31 11.95 -1.74
CA LEU A 103 4.59 13.30 -2.17
C LEU A 103 6.10 13.57 -2.20
N ARG A 104 6.83 13.13 -1.17
CA ARG A 104 8.29 13.24 -1.17
C ARG A 104 8.92 12.47 -2.31
N ALA A 105 8.38 11.29 -2.62
CA ALA A 105 8.91 10.45 -3.68
C ALA A 105 8.81 11.10 -5.06
N ILE A 106 7.84 11.97 -5.26
CA ILE A 106 7.66 12.69 -6.52
C ILE A 106 8.19 14.12 -6.47
N GLY A 107 8.94 14.45 -5.41
CA GLY A 107 9.66 15.73 -5.32
C GLY A 107 8.85 16.88 -4.74
N VAL A 108 7.69 16.62 -4.17
CA VAL A 108 6.90 17.66 -3.50
C VAL A 108 7.48 17.89 -2.10
N PRO A 109 7.88 19.13 -1.73
CA PRO A 109 8.38 19.38 -0.40
C PRO A 109 7.29 19.15 0.65
N VAL A 110 7.56 18.25 1.57
CA VAL A 110 6.64 17.93 2.67
C VAL A 110 7.44 17.97 3.95
N PRO A 111 7.06 18.83 4.91
CA PRO A 111 7.79 18.89 6.17
C PRO A 111 7.79 17.56 6.91
N LEU A 112 8.92 17.24 7.55
CA LEU A 112 8.98 16.12 8.47
C LEU A 112 8.32 16.54 9.78
N GLU A 113 7.49 15.68 10.32
CA GLU A 113 6.82 15.95 11.59
C GLU A 113 7.54 15.32 12.76
#